data_f4cbf3f88556c14e4f1dbf65aba92afb
#
_entry.id   f4cbf3f88556c14e4f1dbf65aba92afb
#
_cell.length_a   1.000
_cell.length_b   1.000
_cell.length_c   1.000
_cell.angle_alpha   90.00
_cell.angle_beta   90.00
_cell.angle_gamma   90.00
#
_symmetry.space_group_name_H-M   'P 1'
#
loop_
_entity.id
_entity.type
_entity.pdbx_description
1 polymer ?
#
loop_
_entity_poly.entity_id
_entity_poly.type
_entity_poly.pdbx_seq_one_letter_code
_entity_poly.pdbx_strand_id
1 'polypeptide(L)'
;MWCRFYATMDEKMKLLWKPTKLTCEFIVPDLDKSHGVQKVIGFSRGWHHWNSIRLGIRKEDTYIVLYFYAYINGKRVIQRLGRFEIGEKVSVTLQWGYYIECKANDKYAFRVAPKRCFPIGYQLFPYAEKDGVRGVEVDIEIEISNLKID
;
A
#
# COMPACT_ATOMS: atom_id res chain seq x y z
N MET A 1 -0.11 15.55 -3.17
CA MET A 1 -1.51 15.22 -2.81
C MET A 1 -1.54 14.75 -1.36
N TRP A 2 -2.38 15.37 -0.57
CA TRP A 2 -2.62 14.94 0.81
C TRP A 2 -3.81 13.99 0.85
N CYS A 3 -3.63 12.84 1.46
CA CYS A 3 -4.67 11.85 1.61
C CYS A 3 -4.90 11.56 3.09
N ARG A 4 -6.17 11.48 3.49
CA ARG A 4 -6.54 10.93 4.78
C ARG A 4 -6.70 9.43 4.67
N PHE A 5 -6.46 8.74 5.76
CA PHE A 5 -6.79 7.33 5.85
C PHE A 5 -8.30 7.20 6.12
N TYR A 6 -9.03 6.63 5.17
CA TYR A 6 -10.49 6.52 5.25
C TYR A 6 -10.97 5.09 5.46
N ALA A 7 -12.18 5.02 5.99
CA ALA A 7 -12.91 3.78 6.18
C ALA A 7 -13.30 3.10 4.85
N THR A 8 -13.59 3.88 3.82
CA THR A 8 -14.09 3.35 2.55
C THR A 8 -13.22 3.79 1.39
N MET A 9 -13.12 2.95 0.40
CA MET A 9 -12.45 3.23 -0.87
C MET A 9 -13.44 3.49 -2.01
N ASP A 10 -14.72 3.48 -1.73
CA ASP A 10 -15.78 3.41 -2.74
C ASP A 10 -15.93 4.70 -3.55
N GLU A 11 -15.75 5.85 -2.91
CA GLU A 11 -15.99 7.14 -3.55
C GLU A 11 -14.98 7.50 -4.65
N LYS A 12 -13.84 6.83 -4.71
CA LYS A 12 -12.75 7.19 -5.61
C LYS A 12 -12.24 6.02 -6.44
N MET A 13 -13.00 4.94 -6.49
CA MET A 13 -12.60 3.76 -7.23
C MET A 13 -12.57 4.06 -8.73
N LYS A 14 -11.38 3.97 -9.31
CA LYS A 14 -11.16 4.14 -10.74
C LYS A 14 -10.77 2.80 -11.34
N LEU A 15 -11.48 2.38 -12.38
CA LEU A 15 -11.11 1.18 -13.13
C LEU A 15 -9.86 1.43 -13.96
N LEU A 16 -8.94 0.48 -13.91
CA LEU A 16 -7.67 0.52 -14.61
C LEU A 16 -7.57 -0.70 -15.52
N TRP A 17 -7.19 -0.48 -16.77
CA TRP A 17 -6.95 -1.58 -17.69
C TRP A 17 -5.52 -2.07 -17.54
N LYS A 18 -5.36 -3.35 -17.20
CA LYS A 18 -4.07 -3.99 -16.98
C LYS A 18 -3.10 -3.14 -16.13
N PRO A 19 -3.51 -2.71 -14.94
CA PRO A 19 -2.58 -2.00 -14.09
C PRO A 19 -1.41 -2.94 -13.77
N THR A 20 -0.19 -2.50 -14.03
CA THR A 20 0.99 -3.32 -13.87
C THR A 20 2.01 -2.71 -12.94
N LYS A 21 2.03 -1.38 -12.86
CA LYS A 21 3.03 -0.68 -12.07
C LYS A 21 2.47 0.60 -11.47
N LEU A 22 2.70 0.76 -10.17
CA LEU A 22 2.42 1.99 -9.46
C LEU A 22 3.75 2.51 -8.91
N THR A 23 4.02 3.78 -9.17
CA THR A 23 5.14 4.49 -8.57
C THR A 23 4.62 5.74 -7.86
N CYS A 24 5.20 6.06 -6.73
CA CYS A 24 4.93 7.28 -6.01
C CYS A 24 6.04 7.58 -5.01
N GLU A 25 5.97 8.76 -4.45
CA GLU A 25 6.75 9.14 -3.29
C GLU A 25 5.80 9.52 -2.16
N PHE A 26 6.19 9.28 -0.94
CA PHE A 26 5.44 9.75 0.21
C PHE A 26 6.38 10.16 1.34
N ILE A 27 5.86 11.02 2.21
CA ILE A 27 6.55 11.40 3.45
C ILE A 27 6.02 10.49 4.56
N VAL A 28 6.92 9.85 5.28
CA VAL A 28 6.57 8.95 6.37
C VAL A 28 5.85 9.73 7.47
N PRO A 29 4.54 9.44 7.70
CA PRO A 29 3.77 10.13 8.72
C PRO A 29 4.07 9.59 10.11
N ASP A 30 3.79 10.39 11.13
CA ASP A 30 3.74 9.88 12.49
C ASP A 30 2.42 9.13 12.70
N LEU A 31 2.52 7.91 13.19
CA LEU A 31 1.37 7.06 13.53
C LEU A 31 1.33 6.83 15.03
N ASP A 32 0.15 6.53 15.55
CA ASP A 32 -0.03 6.05 16.91
C ASP A 32 0.18 4.53 16.96
N LYS A 33 0.68 4.02 18.08
CA LYS A 33 0.85 2.57 18.28
C LYS A 33 -0.47 1.80 18.32
N SER A 34 -1.58 2.47 18.64
CA SER A 34 -2.93 1.88 18.58
C SER A 34 -3.38 1.60 17.16
N HIS A 35 -2.79 2.27 16.17
CA HIS A 35 -3.03 1.99 14.76
C HIS A 35 -2.32 0.68 14.39
N GLY A 36 -3.03 -0.24 13.75
CA GLY A 36 -2.44 -1.42 13.15
C GLY A 36 -1.67 -1.09 11.88
N VAL A 37 -1.54 -2.06 10.98
CA VAL A 37 -0.94 -1.80 9.67
C VAL A 37 -1.89 -0.94 8.85
N GLN A 38 -1.47 0.28 8.56
CA GLN A 38 -2.21 1.20 7.70
C GLN A 38 -1.83 0.93 6.25
N LYS A 39 -2.83 0.73 5.40
CA LYS A 39 -2.59 0.53 3.96
C LYS A 39 -2.48 1.91 3.33
N VAL A 40 -1.33 2.20 2.72
CA VAL A 40 -1.07 3.53 2.14
C VAL A 40 -1.66 3.66 0.75
N ILE A 41 -1.22 2.80 -0.15
CA ILE A 41 -1.62 2.86 -1.54
C ILE A 41 -1.35 1.52 -2.22
N GLY A 42 -2.04 1.27 -3.31
CA GLY A 42 -1.83 0.08 -4.11
C GLY A 42 -2.81 -0.03 -5.26
N PHE A 43 -2.86 -1.19 -5.86
CA PHE A 43 -3.84 -1.49 -6.89
C PHE A 43 -4.22 -2.97 -6.87
N SER A 44 -5.39 -3.26 -7.42
CA SER A 44 -5.87 -4.62 -7.61
C SER A 44 -5.73 -5.06 -9.06
N ARG A 45 -5.80 -6.38 -9.24
CA ARG A 45 -6.05 -7.00 -10.55
C ARG A 45 -7.24 -7.95 -10.38
N GLY A 46 -8.43 -7.45 -10.73
CA GLY A 46 -9.70 -8.05 -10.34
C GLY A 46 -10.09 -7.64 -8.93
N TRP A 47 -10.84 -8.49 -8.24
CA TRP A 47 -11.26 -8.20 -6.87
C TRP A 47 -10.05 -8.15 -5.92
N HIS A 48 -9.97 -7.11 -5.11
CA HIS A 48 -8.78 -6.84 -4.28
C HIS A 48 -8.51 -7.89 -3.20
N HIS A 49 -9.51 -8.60 -2.72
CA HIS A 49 -9.29 -9.72 -1.79
C HIS A 49 -8.80 -10.98 -2.51
N TRP A 50 -8.82 -10.97 -3.84
CA TRP A 50 -8.29 -12.07 -4.63
C TRP A 50 -6.87 -11.78 -5.12
N ASN A 51 -6.67 -10.63 -5.77
CA ASN A 51 -5.36 -10.20 -6.24
C ASN A 51 -5.19 -8.70 -6.07
N SER A 52 -4.26 -8.31 -5.23
CA SER A 52 -3.88 -6.90 -5.03
C SER A 52 -2.50 -6.79 -4.41
N ILE A 53 -1.88 -5.64 -4.61
CA ILE A 53 -0.66 -5.28 -3.90
C ILE A 53 -0.81 -3.91 -3.30
N ARG A 54 -0.33 -3.77 -2.07
CA ARG A 54 -0.34 -2.52 -1.32
C ARG A 54 0.95 -2.35 -0.55
N LEU A 55 1.27 -1.10 -0.27
CA LEU A 55 2.23 -0.74 0.75
C LEU A 55 1.48 -0.51 2.06
N GLY A 56 1.96 -1.11 3.14
CA GLY A 56 1.47 -0.88 4.48
C GLY A 56 2.52 -0.22 5.35
N ILE A 57 2.08 0.51 6.37
CA ILE A 57 2.95 1.12 7.36
C ILE A 57 2.41 0.88 8.77
N ARG A 58 3.30 0.76 9.74
CA ARG A 58 2.95 0.61 11.14
C ARG A 58 4.02 1.27 12.02
N LYS A 59 3.59 1.88 13.12
CA LYS A 59 4.54 2.42 14.11
C LYS A 59 5.04 1.29 15.01
N GLU A 60 6.37 1.21 15.14
CA GLU A 60 7.06 0.40 16.11
C GLU A 60 8.06 1.32 16.84
N ASP A 61 8.00 1.36 18.18
CA ASP A 61 8.82 2.28 18.99
C ASP A 61 8.77 3.73 18.48
N THR A 62 9.88 4.25 17.97
CA THR A 62 10.03 5.64 17.48
C THR A 62 10.12 5.71 15.96
N TYR A 63 9.97 4.60 15.27
CA TYR A 63 10.12 4.53 13.82
C TYR A 63 8.91 3.87 13.16
N ILE A 64 8.82 4.01 11.86
CA ILE A 64 7.77 3.41 11.05
C ILE A 64 8.34 2.24 10.26
N VAL A 65 7.64 1.11 10.29
CA VAL A 65 7.98 -0.06 9.51
C VAL A 65 7.09 -0.13 8.28
N LEU A 66 7.70 -0.37 7.13
CA LEU A 66 7.01 -0.60 5.88
C LEU A 66 6.77 -2.10 5.67
N TYR A 67 5.58 -2.39 5.13
CA TYR A 67 5.17 -3.76 4.80
C TYR A 67 4.73 -3.85 3.36
N PHE A 68 5.12 -4.95 2.71
CA PHE A 68 4.46 -5.43 1.52
C PHE A 68 3.18 -6.15 1.95
N TYR A 69 2.04 -5.68 1.46
CA TYR A 69 0.74 -6.24 1.80
C TYR A 69 0.01 -6.63 0.53
N ALA A 70 -0.24 -7.91 0.34
CA ALA A 70 -0.80 -8.40 -0.90
C ALA A 70 -1.84 -9.51 -0.67
N TYR A 71 -2.74 -9.62 -1.63
CA TYR A 71 -3.52 -10.82 -1.85
C TYR A 71 -3.09 -11.46 -3.16
N ILE A 72 -2.78 -12.74 -3.14
CA ILE A 72 -2.36 -13.50 -4.30
C ILE A 72 -3.16 -14.79 -4.35
N ASN A 73 -4.08 -14.89 -5.31
CA ASN A 73 -5.06 -15.98 -5.42
C ASN A 73 -5.82 -16.20 -4.11
N GLY A 74 -6.28 -15.14 -3.49
CA GLY A 74 -7.05 -15.18 -2.26
C GLY A 74 -6.24 -15.36 -0.98
N LYS A 75 -4.94 -15.54 -1.08
CA LYS A 75 -4.06 -15.65 0.09
C LYS A 75 -3.45 -14.31 0.44
N ARG A 76 -3.58 -13.92 1.70
CA ARG A 76 -2.95 -12.72 2.22
C ARG A 76 -1.45 -12.97 2.45
N VAL A 77 -0.63 -12.11 1.89
CA VAL A 77 0.82 -12.12 2.08
C VAL A 77 1.22 -10.80 2.72
N ILE A 78 1.86 -10.85 3.87
CA ILE A 78 2.38 -9.68 4.56
C ILE A 78 3.86 -9.93 4.80
N GLN A 79 4.70 -9.04 4.28
CA GLN A 79 6.14 -9.13 4.45
C GLN A 79 6.68 -7.80 4.97
N ARG A 80 7.41 -7.88 6.07
CA ARG A 80 8.14 -6.73 6.58
C ARG A 80 9.27 -6.37 5.62
N LEU A 81 9.32 -5.11 5.18
CA LEU A 81 10.39 -4.60 4.32
C LEU A 81 11.54 -4.03 5.14
N GLY A 82 11.24 -3.09 6.00
CA GLY A 82 12.24 -2.43 6.82
C GLY A 82 11.69 -1.17 7.47
N ARG A 83 12.55 -0.47 8.19
CA ARG A 83 12.17 0.71 8.95
C ARG A 83 12.61 2.01 8.29
N PHE A 84 11.82 3.05 8.53
CA PHE A 84 12.09 4.42 8.11
C PHE A 84 11.80 5.37 9.25
N GLU A 85 12.47 6.51 9.23
CA GLU A 85 12.24 7.56 10.22
C GLU A 85 11.02 8.39 9.84
N ILE A 86 10.31 8.90 10.84
CA ILE A 86 9.20 9.84 10.63
C ILE A 86 9.73 11.08 9.90
N GLY A 87 9.01 11.52 8.86
CA GLY A 87 9.41 12.65 8.03
C GLY A 87 10.32 12.29 6.86
N GLU A 88 10.81 11.05 6.77
CA GLU A 88 11.65 10.60 5.67
C GLU A 88 10.82 10.49 4.38
N LYS A 89 11.42 10.86 3.26
CA LYS A 89 10.82 10.69 1.94
C LYS A 89 11.13 9.31 1.39
N VAL A 90 10.09 8.59 0.98
CA VAL A 90 10.21 7.23 0.45
C VAL A 90 9.68 7.18 -0.97
N SER A 91 10.47 6.64 -1.87
CA SER A 91 10.07 6.30 -3.24
C SER A 91 9.62 4.86 -3.28
N VAL A 92 8.42 4.63 -3.78
CA VAL A 92 7.80 3.30 -3.80
C VAL A 92 7.53 2.87 -5.22
N THR A 93 7.81 1.61 -5.50
CA THR A 93 7.39 0.93 -6.72
C THR A 93 6.64 -0.34 -6.33
N LEU A 94 5.41 -0.45 -6.80
CA LEU A 94 4.60 -1.67 -6.72
C LEU A 94 4.41 -2.17 -8.15
N GLN A 95 4.78 -3.42 -8.40
CA GLN A 95 4.72 -3.96 -9.74
C GLN A 95 4.10 -5.35 -9.76
N TRP A 96 3.17 -5.56 -10.69
CA TRP A 96 2.58 -6.85 -11.00
C TRP A 96 2.89 -7.18 -12.46
N GLY A 97 4.04 -7.75 -12.70
CA GLY A 97 4.52 -8.09 -14.02
C GLY A 97 5.21 -9.44 -14.01
N TYR A 98 6.43 -9.45 -14.43
CA TYR A 98 7.25 -10.66 -14.41
C TYR A 98 7.44 -11.23 -12.99
N TYR A 99 7.47 -10.33 -11.99
CA TYR A 99 7.34 -10.62 -10.57
C TYR A 99 6.28 -9.72 -9.98
N ILE A 100 5.67 -10.16 -8.88
CA ILE A 100 4.92 -9.28 -8.00
C ILE A 100 5.95 -8.71 -7.04
N GLU A 101 6.18 -7.41 -7.11
CA GLU A 101 7.31 -6.78 -6.45
C GLU A 101 6.91 -5.49 -5.74
N CYS A 102 7.52 -5.26 -4.58
CA CYS A 102 7.50 -3.98 -3.91
C CYS A 102 8.94 -3.53 -3.65
N LYS A 103 9.24 -2.28 -4.00
CA LYS A 103 10.50 -1.63 -3.69
C LYS A 103 10.26 -0.34 -2.91
N ALA A 104 11.08 -0.10 -1.90
CA ALA A 104 11.06 1.14 -1.13
C ALA A 104 12.46 1.73 -1.11
N ASN A 105 12.65 2.85 -1.80
CA ASN A 105 13.94 3.42 -2.18
C ASN A 105 14.81 2.35 -2.89
N ASP A 106 16.11 2.48 -2.86
CA ASP A 106 17.04 1.42 -3.28
C ASP A 106 17.45 0.54 -2.10
N LYS A 107 16.71 0.62 -1.02
CA LYS A 107 17.08 0.03 0.28
C LYS A 107 16.39 -1.30 0.54
N TYR A 108 15.11 -1.42 0.19
CA TYR A 108 14.31 -2.61 0.46
C TYR A 108 13.55 -3.06 -0.78
N ALA A 109 13.53 -4.37 -1.01
CA ALA A 109 12.75 -4.97 -2.05
C ALA A 109 12.23 -6.33 -1.60
N PHE A 110 11.01 -6.67 -2.01
CA PHE A 110 10.42 -7.98 -1.83
C PHE A 110 9.70 -8.37 -3.10
N ARG A 111 9.85 -9.62 -3.53
CA ARG A 111 9.19 -10.14 -4.73
C ARG A 111 8.70 -11.56 -4.54
N VAL A 112 7.62 -11.88 -5.23
CA VAL A 112 7.07 -13.23 -5.32
C VAL A 112 6.76 -13.58 -6.78
N ALA A 113 6.69 -14.87 -7.08
CA ALA A 113 6.36 -15.32 -8.41
C ALA A 113 4.94 -14.87 -8.80
N PRO A 114 4.75 -14.39 -10.04
CA PRO A 114 3.46 -13.96 -10.51
C PRO A 114 2.52 -15.12 -10.76
N LYS A 115 1.23 -14.83 -10.70
CA LYS A 115 0.18 -15.76 -11.08
C LYS A 115 -0.79 -15.06 -12.04
N ARG A 116 -1.51 -15.84 -12.82
CA ARG A 116 -2.55 -15.31 -13.70
C ARG A 116 -3.59 -14.55 -12.88
N CYS A 117 -3.98 -13.41 -13.39
CA CYS A 117 -4.95 -12.54 -12.76
C CYS A 117 -5.80 -11.83 -13.80
N PHE A 118 -6.85 -11.22 -13.34
CA PHE A 118 -7.79 -10.51 -14.18
C PHE A 118 -7.12 -9.26 -14.82
N PRO A 119 -7.47 -8.92 -16.08
CA PRO A 119 -6.84 -7.78 -16.76
C PRO A 119 -7.32 -6.42 -16.30
N ILE A 120 -8.46 -6.35 -15.63
CA ILE A 120 -9.02 -5.11 -15.09
C ILE A 120 -8.80 -5.07 -13.60
N GLY A 121 -8.41 -3.92 -13.10
CA GLY A 121 -8.28 -3.68 -11.68
C GLY A 121 -8.64 -2.25 -11.32
N TYR A 122 -8.29 -1.83 -10.13
CA TYR A 122 -8.56 -0.48 -9.66
C TYR A 122 -7.53 -0.05 -8.63
N GLN A 123 -7.36 1.25 -8.51
CA GLN A 123 -6.50 1.83 -7.49
C GLN A 123 -7.10 1.59 -6.10
N LEU A 124 -6.22 1.26 -5.16
CA LEU A 124 -6.56 1.12 -3.74
C LEU A 124 -6.03 2.33 -3.00
N PHE A 125 -6.93 3.00 -2.31
CA PHE A 125 -6.64 4.23 -1.57
C PHE A 125 -6.23 3.95 -0.12
N PRO A 126 -5.72 4.95 0.61
CA PRO A 126 -5.36 4.77 2.01
C PRO A 126 -6.51 4.22 2.85
N TYR A 127 -6.20 3.20 3.64
CA TYR A 127 -7.18 2.46 4.43
C TYR A 127 -6.65 2.24 5.84
N ALA A 128 -7.43 2.63 6.84
CA ALA A 128 -6.98 2.68 8.23
C ALA A 128 -7.52 1.54 9.10
N GLU A 129 -6.72 1.21 10.09
CA GLU A 129 -7.09 0.33 11.20
C GLU A 129 -6.70 1.00 12.51
N LYS A 130 -7.59 0.97 13.50
CA LYS A 130 -7.32 1.49 14.84
C LYS A 130 -7.98 0.59 15.88
N ASP A 131 -7.20 0.20 16.92
CA ASP A 131 -7.65 -0.64 18.01
C ASP A 131 -8.33 -1.94 17.55
N GLY A 132 -7.80 -2.54 16.49
CA GLY A 132 -8.33 -3.77 15.90
C GLY A 132 -9.56 -3.59 15.02
N VAL A 133 -10.07 -2.37 14.89
CA VAL A 133 -11.21 -2.05 14.01
C VAL A 133 -10.70 -1.56 12.67
N ARG A 134 -11.12 -2.23 11.60
CA ARG A 134 -10.74 -1.89 10.23
C ARG A 134 -11.74 -0.92 9.61
N GLY A 135 -11.23 -0.11 8.69
CA GLY A 135 -12.07 0.79 7.93
C GLY A 135 -12.60 1.96 8.73
N VAL A 136 -11.86 2.45 9.69
CA VAL A 136 -12.18 3.65 10.46
C VAL A 136 -11.40 4.85 9.94
N GLU A 137 -11.99 6.03 10.05
CA GLU A 137 -11.27 7.26 9.80
C GLU A 137 -10.33 7.54 10.96
N VAL A 138 -9.06 7.82 10.64
CA VAL A 138 -8.07 8.26 11.62
C VAL A 138 -7.60 9.66 11.24
N ASP A 139 -7.28 10.47 12.25
CA ASP A 139 -6.82 11.85 12.05
C ASP A 139 -5.33 11.89 11.71
N ILE A 140 -4.99 11.25 10.60
CA ILE A 140 -3.64 11.19 10.07
C ILE A 140 -3.72 11.48 8.59
N GLU A 141 -2.88 12.38 8.13
CA GLU A 141 -2.71 12.69 6.72
C GLU A 141 -1.37 12.18 6.23
N ILE A 142 -1.37 11.66 5.01
CA ILE A 142 -0.15 11.26 4.33
C ILE A 142 0.00 12.08 3.05
N GLU A 143 1.18 12.65 2.86
CA GLU A 143 1.51 13.34 1.63
C GLU A 143 2.06 12.35 0.61
N ILE A 144 1.33 12.20 -0.50
CA ILE A 144 1.72 11.35 -1.63
C ILE A 144 1.94 12.24 -2.85
N SER A 145 3.08 12.08 -3.49
CA SER A 145 3.46 12.85 -4.67
C SER A 145 3.95 11.94 -5.79
N ASN A 146 3.97 12.49 -7.00
CA ASN A 146 4.45 11.80 -8.21
C ASN A 146 3.79 10.43 -8.42
N LEU A 147 2.49 10.35 -8.12
CA LEU A 147 1.72 9.12 -8.29
C LEU A 147 1.49 8.83 -9.78
N LYS A 148 1.89 7.64 -10.19
CA LYS A 148 1.67 7.15 -11.55
C LYS A 148 1.29 5.68 -11.50
N ILE A 149 0.25 5.32 -12.24
CA ILE A 149 -0.19 3.93 -12.41
C ILE A 149 -0.27 3.64 -13.90
N ASP A 150 0.50 2.68 -14.33
CA ASP A 150 0.57 2.22 -15.72
C ASP A 150 0.01 0.81 -15.89
#